data_d0005d9fe3e0d75c262474c4bab999aa
#
_entry.id   d0005d9fe3e0d75c262474c4bab999aa
#
_cell.length_a   1.000
_cell.length_b   1.000
_cell.length_c   1.000
_cell.angle_alpha   90.00
_cell.angle_beta   90.00
_cell.angle_gamma   90.00
#
_symmetry.space_group_name_H-M   'P 1'
#
loop_
_entity.id
_entity.type
_entity.pdbx_description
1 polymer ?
#
loop_
_entity_poly.entity_id
_entity_poly.type
_entity_poly.pdbx_seq_one_letter_code
_entity_poly.pdbx_strand_id
1 'polypeptide(L)'
;AGPFYGMPAVDADGVKVARHYGAPELPDPAGVDWTATAADFDPVTGFLRDFTTLPDPRPTHAAVCQYTLTPDRHFVIDTHPAHPQVAVACGFSGHGFKFASVVGEVLADLALT
;
A
#
# COMPACT_ATOMS: atom_id res chain seq x y z
N ALA A 1 17.36 0.43 -4.58
CA ALA A 1 16.26 -0.50 -4.36
C ALA A 1 15.46 -0.02 -3.16
N GLY A 2 14.13 0.03 -3.27
CA GLY A 2 13.25 0.37 -2.15
C GLY A 2 13.05 -0.83 -1.20
N PRO A 3 12.37 -0.66 -0.06
CA PRO A 3 12.05 -1.75 0.83
C PRO A 3 11.08 -2.74 0.18
N PHE A 4 11.33 -4.03 0.38
CA PHE A 4 10.44 -5.11 0.01
C PHE A 4 9.76 -5.67 1.25
N TYR A 5 8.58 -6.25 1.08
CA TYR A 5 7.90 -7.00 2.12
C TYR A 5 7.29 -8.27 1.54
N GLY A 6 7.08 -9.25 2.39
CA GLY A 6 6.47 -10.51 2.00
C GLY A 6 5.56 -11.06 3.09
N MET A 7 4.69 -11.97 2.67
CA MET A 7 3.81 -12.74 3.54
C MET A 7 3.98 -14.23 3.20
N PRO A 8 3.90 -15.12 4.19
CA PRO A 8 3.96 -16.55 3.93
C PRO A 8 2.79 -17.01 3.06
N ALA A 9 2.95 -18.15 2.42
CA ALA A 9 1.86 -18.80 1.73
C ALA A 9 0.75 -19.18 2.74
N VAL A 10 -0.45 -18.68 2.50
CA VAL A 10 -1.65 -19.00 3.29
C VAL A 10 -2.67 -19.81 2.48
N ASP A 11 -2.47 -19.89 1.17
CA ASP A 11 -3.30 -20.58 0.20
C ASP A 11 -2.47 -21.13 -0.96
N ALA A 12 -3.13 -21.58 -2.02
CA ALA A 12 -2.49 -22.17 -3.20
C ALA A 12 -1.76 -21.13 -4.08
N ASP A 13 -1.98 -19.84 -3.90
CA ASP A 13 -1.34 -18.79 -4.68
C ASP A 13 0.13 -18.58 -4.31
N GLY A 14 0.55 -19.12 -3.17
CA GLY A 14 1.94 -19.13 -2.72
C GLY A 14 2.31 -17.93 -1.86
N VAL A 15 3.60 -17.57 -1.87
CA VAL A 15 4.10 -16.43 -1.09
C VAL A 15 3.78 -15.11 -1.78
N LYS A 16 3.31 -14.11 -1.01
CA LYS A 16 3.17 -12.75 -1.51
C LYS A 16 4.46 -12.00 -1.30
N VAL A 17 4.97 -11.33 -2.34
CA VAL A 17 6.09 -10.39 -2.22
C VAL A 17 5.78 -9.14 -3.01
N ALA A 18 6.12 -7.97 -2.46
CA ALA A 18 5.92 -6.70 -3.13
C ALA A 18 7.02 -5.69 -2.78
N ARG A 19 7.26 -4.75 -3.69
CA ARG A 19 8.05 -3.55 -3.42
C ARG A 19 7.14 -2.51 -2.77
N HIS A 20 7.57 -1.96 -1.62
CA HIS A 20 6.73 -1.06 -0.84
C HIS A 20 6.62 0.34 -1.45
N TYR A 21 7.75 0.91 -1.91
CA TYR A 21 7.82 2.23 -2.54
C TYR A 21 8.67 2.17 -3.81
N GLY A 22 8.65 3.27 -4.59
CA GLY A 22 9.52 3.44 -5.74
C GLY A 22 8.82 3.36 -7.09
N ALA A 23 7.49 3.34 -7.11
CA ALA A 23 6.72 3.64 -8.30
C ALA A 23 6.68 5.16 -8.55
N PRO A 24 6.51 5.62 -9.79
CA PRO A 24 6.29 7.03 -10.08
C PRO A 24 5.05 7.58 -9.38
N GLU A 25 5.10 8.84 -8.99
CA GLU A 25 3.91 9.56 -8.54
C GLU A 25 2.98 9.80 -9.73
N LEU A 26 1.69 9.62 -9.52
CA LEU A 26 0.66 9.88 -10.52
C LEU A 26 -0.04 11.20 -10.18
N PRO A 27 -0.04 12.16 -11.10
CA PRO A 27 -0.71 13.45 -10.89
C PRO A 27 -2.24 13.30 -10.84
N ASP A 28 -2.78 12.26 -11.47
CA ASP A 28 -4.21 11.94 -11.48
C ASP A 28 -4.41 10.47 -11.12
N PRO A 29 -5.11 10.16 -10.01
CA PRO A 29 -5.41 8.79 -9.62
C PRO A 29 -6.26 8.03 -10.64
N ALA A 30 -7.02 8.72 -11.51
CA ALA A 30 -7.78 8.09 -12.58
C ALA A 30 -6.89 7.56 -13.72
N GLY A 31 -5.62 8.00 -13.81
CA GLY A 31 -4.65 7.56 -14.81
C GLY A 31 -3.91 6.26 -14.48
N VAL A 32 -4.33 5.52 -13.44
CA VAL A 32 -3.68 4.25 -13.10
C VAL A 32 -3.92 3.20 -14.16
N ASP A 33 -2.84 2.64 -14.69
CA ASP A 33 -2.92 1.35 -15.39
C ASP A 33 -2.91 0.21 -14.36
N TRP A 34 -4.04 -0.47 -14.28
CA TRP A 34 -4.21 -1.62 -13.38
C TRP A 34 -3.64 -2.92 -13.95
N THR A 35 -3.09 -2.88 -15.16
CA THR A 35 -2.48 -4.05 -15.81
C THR A 35 -1.04 -4.21 -15.37
N ALA A 36 -0.76 -5.24 -14.59
CA ALA A 36 0.61 -5.57 -14.21
C ALA A 36 1.41 -6.12 -15.40
N THR A 37 2.62 -5.62 -15.59
CA THR A 37 3.51 -5.95 -16.70
C THR A 37 4.82 -6.58 -16.21
N ALA A 38 5.65 -7.08 -17.12
CA ALA A 38 6.98 -7.60 -16.79
C ALA A 38 7.84 -6.56 -16.03
N ALA A 39 7.74 -5.28 -16.37
CA ALA A 39 8.48 -4.21 -15.69
C ALA A 39 8.09 -4.06 -14.21
N ASP A 40 6.88 -4.43 -13.85
CA ASP A 40 6.41 -4.41 -12.46
C ASP A 40 6.94 -5.60 -11.65
N PHE A 41 7.15 -6.76 -12.29
CA PHE A 41 7.66 -7.97 -11.64
C PHE A 41 9.18 -8.02 -11.52
N ASP A 42 9.91 -7.45 -12.48
CA ASP A 42 11.37 -7.56 -12.54
C ASP A 42 12.08 -7.15 -11.25
N PRO A 43 11.72 -6.04 -10.57
CA PRO A 43 12.33 -5.69 -9.30
C PRO A 43 12.08 -6.70 -8.19
N VAL A 44 10.90 -7.33 -8.17
CA VAL A 44 10.50 -8.32 -7.16
C VAL A 44 11.19 -9.65 -7.42
N THR A 45 11.17 -10.12 -8.66
CA THR A 45 11.86 -11.37 -9.04
C THR A 45 13.37 -11.26 -8.89
N GLY A 46 13.96 -10.10 -9.20
CA GLY A 46 15.36 -9.81 -8.94
C GLY A 46 15.70 -9.90 -7.44
N PHE A 47 14.89 -9.23 -6.60
CA PHE A 47 15.05 -9.32 -5.15
C PHE A 47 14.97 -10.78 -4.65
N LEU A 48 14.00 -11.54 -5.13
CA LEU A 48 13.83 -12.94 -4.71
C LEU A 48 15.03 -13.80 -5.11
N ARG A 49 15.58 -13.65 -6.32
CA ARG A 49 16.79 -14.37 -6.76
C ARG A 49 18.01 -14.03 -5.92
N ASP A 50 18.17 -12.76 -5.56
CA ASP A 50 19.38 -12.27 -4.89
C ASP A 50 19.38 -12.59 -3.38
N PHE A 51 18.20 -12.66 -2.75
CA PHE A 51 18.07 -12.69 -1.30
C PHE A 51 17.29 -13.89 -0.74
N THR A 52 16.82 -14.81 -1.58
CA THR A 52 16.10 -16.00 -1.14
C THR A 52 16.62 -17.28 -1.78
N THR A 53 16.19 -18.42 -1.26
CA THR A 53 16.49 -19.74 -1.82
C THR A 53 15.43 -20.23 -2.80
N LEU A 54 14.49 -19.40 -3.22
CA LEU A 54 13.47 -19.77 -4.19
C LEU A 54 14.12 -19.97 -5.58
N PRO A 55 13.97 -21.17 -6.19
CA PRO A 55 14.79 -21.54 -7.35
C PRO A 55 14.42 -20.78 -8.64
N ASP A 56 13.17 -20.45 -8.85
CA ASP A 56 12.69 -19.75 -10.05
C ASP A 56 11.40 -18.99 -9.72
N PRO A 57 11.51 -17.78 -9.15
CA PRO A 57 10.33 -17.03 -8.77
C PRO A 57 9.54 -16.59 -10.01
N ARG A 58 8.37 -17.16 -10.20
CA ARG A 58 7.42 -16.78 -11.25
C ARG A 58 6.14 -16.26 -10.62
N PRO A 59 5.64 -15.09 -11.07
CA PRO A 59 4.36 -14.60 -10.59
C PRO A 59 3.23 -15.54 -11.06
N THR A 60 2.44 -16.01 -10.12
CA THR A 60 1.19 -16.74 -10.36
C THR A 60 0.00 -15.79 -10.40
N HIS A 61 0.09 -14.72 -9.62
CA HIS A 61 -0.89 -13.65 -9.55
C HIS A 61 -0.18 -12.32 -9.33
N ALA A 62 -0.78 -11.23 -9.81
CA ALA A 62 -0.28 -9.89 -9.59
C ALA A 62 -1.41 -8.87 -9.51
N ALA A 63 -1.21 -7.85 -8.69
CA ALA A 63 -2.11 -6.72 -8.56
C ALA A 63 -1.32 -5.42 -8.42
N VAL A 64 -1.79 -4.40 -9.12
CA VAL A 64 -1.32 -3.02 -8.94
C VAL A 64 -2.03 -2.41 -7.74
N CYS A 65 -1.29 -1.69 -6.89
CA CYS A 65 -1.84 -0.99 -5.74
C CYS A 65 -1.47 0.49 -5.81
N GLN A 66 -2.40 1.35 -5.40
CA GLN A 66 -2.15 2.77 -5.21
C GLN A 66 -1.89 3.08 -3.74
N TYR A 67 -1.00 4.03 -3.49
CA TYR A 67 -0.81 4.66 -2.19
C TYR A 67 -1.22 6.13 -2.27
N THR A 68 -2.02 6.58 -1.31
CA THR A 68 -2.25 8.01 -1.09
C THR A 68 -1.15 8.52 -0.17
N LEU A 69 -0.17 9.22 -0.74
CA LEU A 69 0.98 9.72 0.00
C LEU A 69 0.74 11.16 0.44
N THR A 70 1.03 11.45 1.70
CA THR A 70 1.22 12.81 2.19
C THR A 70 2.69 13.23 2.01
N PRO A 71 3.02 14.53 1.97
CA PRO A 71 4.41 14.98 1.80
C PRO A 71 5.36 14.46 2.88
N ASP A 72 4.88 14.36 4.12
CA ASP A 72 5.61 13.85 5.28
C ASP A 72 5.38 12.35 5.56
N ARG A 73 4.49 11.71 4.77
CA ARG A 73 4.06 10.32 4.90
C ARG A 73 3.35 9.97 6.21
N HIS A 74 2.88 10.98 6.94
CA HIS A 74 2.02 10.80 8.10
C HIS A 74 0.54 10.78 7.71
N PHE A 75 -0.30 10.25 8.60
CA PHE A 75 -1.73 10.19 8.40
C PHE A 75 -2.37 11.55 8.62
N VAL A 76 -3.44 11.83 7.90
CA VAL A 76 -4.33 12.94 8.17
C VAL A 76 -5.60 12.38 8.80
N ILE A 77 -5.83 12.70 10.08
CA ILE A 77 -7.02 12.29 10.84
C ILE A 77 -7.48 13.52 11.60
N ASP A 78 -8.60 14.11 11.20
CA ASP A 78 -9.10 15.37 11.77
C ASP A 78 -10.56 15.60 11.36
N THR A 79 -11.18 16.67 11.87
CA THR A 79 -12.43 17.21 11.34
C THR A 79 -12.18 18.13 10.16
N HIS A 80 -13.13 18.17 9.23
CA HIS A 80 -13.00 19.04 8.06
C HIS A 80 -13.10 20.52 8.49
N PRO A 81 -12.16 21.41 8.12
CA PRO A 81 -12.06 22.76 8.67
C PRO A 81 -13.26 23.65 8.36
N ALA A 82 -13.95 23.43 7.24
CA ALA A 82 -15.17 24.17 6.88
C ALA A 82 -16.46 23.42 7.23
N HIS A 83 -16.37 22.16 7.65
CA HIS A 83 -17.52 21.30 7.95
C HIS A 83 -17.19 20.45 9.17
N PRO A 84 -17.26 21.00 10.40
CA PRO A 84 -16.82 20.31 11.62
C PRO A 84 -17.59 19.00 11.90
N GLN A 85 -18.79 18.85 11.33
CA GLN A 85 -19.57 17.62 11.39
C GLN A 85 -19.01 16.45 10.51
N VAL A 86 -17.93 16.71 9.76
CA VAL A 86 -17.28 15.71 8.88
C VAL A 86 -15.92 15.35 9.44
N ALA A 87 -15.78 14.15 9.96
CA ALA A 87 -14.49 13.57 10.30
C ALA A 87 -13.84 12.94 9.06
N VAL A 88 -12.55 13.15 8.86
CA VAL A 88 -11.78 12.63 7.73
C VAL A 88 -10.58 11.81 8.21
N ALA A 89 -10.30 10.72 7.50
CA ALA A 89 -9.06 9.97 7.65
C ALA A 89 -8.52 9.61 6.26
N CYS A 90 -7.33 10.09 5.93
CA CYS A 90 -6.73 9.88 4.62
C CYS A 90 -5.19 9.93 4.69
N GLY A 91 -4.53 9.76 3.55
CA GLY A 91 -3.07 9.88 3.47
C GLY A 91 -2.33 8.79 4.23
N PHE A 92 -2.86 7.55 4.24
CA PHE A 92 -2.26 6.44 5.01
C PHE A 92 -0.93 5.93 4.46
N SER A 93 -0.45 6.51 3.37
CA SER A 93 0.92 6.38 2.85
C SER A 93 1.41 4.93 2.73
N GLY A 94 0.51 3.99 2.43
CA GLY A 94 0.82 2.57 2.21
C GLY A 94 1.05 1.75 3.48
N HIS A 95 0.81 2.29 4.70
CA HIS A 95 1.04 1.56 5.95
C HIS A 95 -0.07 1.71 7.00
N GLY A 96 -1.27 2.14 6.59
CA GLY A 96 -2.39 2.41 7.49
C GLY A 96 -3.17 1.19 7.99
N PHE A 97 -3.15 0.07 7.26
CA PHE A 97 -4.04 -1.06 7.54
C PHE A 97 -3.95 -1.59 8.98
N LYS A 98 -2.74 -1.70 9.51
CA LYS A 98 -2.50 -2.16 10.91
C LYS A 98 -3.07 -1.23 11.99
N PHE A 99 -3.46 0.00 11.62
CA PHE A 99 -4.05 0.98 12.53
C PHE A 99 -5.57 1.10 12.41
N ALA A 100 -6.22 0.24 11.61
CA ALA A 100 -7.64 0.36 11.29
C ALA A 100 -8.54 0.44 12.55
N SER A 101 -8.25 -0.34 13.60
CA SER A 101 -9.03 -0.33 14.85
C SER A 101 -8.90 0.99 15.61
N VAL A 102 -7.68 1.49 15.82
CA VAL A 102 -7.46 2.75 16.55
C VAL A 102 -7.92 3.96 15.73
N VAL A 103 -7.75 3.93 14.40
CA VAL A 103 -8.29 4.99 13.53
C VAL A 103 -9.82 5.01 13.58
N GLY A 104 -10.46 3.85 13.59
CA GLY A 104 -11.91 3.76 13.77
C GLY A 104 -12.40 4.36 15.09
N GLU A 105 -11.69 4.10 16.20
CA GLU A 105 -11.99 4.69 17.51
C GLU A 105 -11.85 6.23 17.47
N VAL A 106 -10.72 6.74 16.97
CA VAL A 106 -10.50 8.19 16.83
C VAL A 106 -11.56 8.87 15.98
N LEU A 107 -11.94 8.27 14.84
CA LEU A 107 -13.00 8.82 13.98
C LEU A 107 -14.37 8.82 14.68
N ALA A 108 -14.66 7.79 15.47
CA ALA A 108 -15.90 7.74 16.26
C ALA A 108 -15.92 8.86 17.32
N ASP A 109 -14.82 9.09 18.01
CA ASP A 109 -14.69 10.16 18.98
C ASP A 109 -14.86 11.53 18.33
N LEU A 110 -14.20 11.79 17.20
CA LEU A 110 -14.33 13.03 16.42
C LEU A 110 -15.75 13.28 15.89
N ALA A 111 -16.50 12.22 15.60
CA ALA A 111 -17.86 12.34 15.07
C ALA A 111 -18.92 12.51 16.16
N LEU A 112 -18.61 12.16 17.41
CA LEU A 112 -19.57 12.17 18.54
C LEU A 112 -19.38 13.36 19.49
N THR A 113 -18.29 14.10 19.32
CA THR A 113 -17.99 15.34 20.10
C THR A 113 -18.35 16.60 19.34
#